data_7a9bc692b86a5bcf96f0ffab06ae6c31
#
_entry.id   7a9bc692b86a5bcf96f0ffab06ae6c31
#
_cell.length_a   1.000
_cell.length_b   1.000
_cell.length_c   1.000
_cell.angle_alpha   90.00
_cell.angle_beta   90.00
_cell.angle_gamma   90.00
#
_symmetry.space_group_name_H-M   'P 1'
#
loop_
_entity.id
_entity.type
_entity.pdbx_description
1 polymer ?
#
loop_
_entity_poly.entity_id
_entity_poly.type
_entity_poly.pdbx_seq_one_letter_code
_entity_poly.pdbx_strand_id
1 'polypeptide(L)'
;GCQGCNACKENNETLCEAPKYLGARLNGGYSSHIIIPHERYLVPYGKLDPAQAAPYACSGLTSYSALKKIPKTENDEFIVLIGAGGVGTNGILLLPHIHDAKIIVVDTDPVKRENARSNGAKHCFSPEEMLENLNDFNGKIAGVIDFVGNEKTANLALSIVKKGGTIVI
;
A
#
# COMPACT_ATOMS: atom_id res chain seq x y z
N GLY A 1 -10.88 11.29 13.00
CA GLY A 1 -10.94 12.73 12.77
C GLY A 1 -11.78 13.47 13.82
N CYS A 2 -11.69 14.81 13.84
CA CYS A 2 -12.44 15.66 14.78
C CYS A 2 -13.91 15.89 14.37
N GLN A 3 -14.26 15.60 13.11
CA GLN A 3 -15.55 15.82 12.44
C GLN A 3 -15.97 17.32 12.29
N GLY A 4 -15.19 18.24 12.80
CA GLY A 4 -15.50 19.68 12.76
C GLY A 4 -14.71 20.48 11.69
N CYS A 5 -13.48 20.05 11.35
CA CYS A 5 -12.66 20.74 10.34
C CYS A 5 -13.08 20.39 8.91
N ASN A 6 -12.63 21.19 7.94
CA ASN A 6 -13.00 21.01 6.53
C ASN A 6 -12.58 19.64 5.99
N ALA A 7 -11.36 19.17 6.27
CA ALA A 7 -10.91 17.87 5.85
C ALA A 7 -11.83 16.73 6.33
N CYS A 8 -12.31 16.79 7.58
CA CYS A 8 -13.24 15.79 8.10
C CYS A 8 -14.63 15.86 7.45
N LYS A 9 -15.11 17.05 7.14
CA LYS A 9 -16.40 17.25 6.44
C LYS A 9 -16.37 16.75 5.00
N GLU A 10 -15.19 16.75 4.39
CA GLU A 10 -14.91 16.22 3.04
C GLU A 10 -14.53 14.73 3.05
N ASN A 11 -14.73 14.02 4.15
CA ASN A 11 -14.34 12.60 4.35
C ASN A 11 -12.85 12.32 4.21
N ASN A 12 -12.00 13.33 4.39
CA ASN A 12 -10.55 13.22 4.38
C ASN A 12 -9.98 13.32 5.79
N GLU A 13 -10.39 12.41 6.67
CA GLU A 13 -10.01 12.43 8.10
C GLU A 13 -8.52 12.25 8.35
N THR A 14 -7.77 11.72 7.39
CA THR A 14 -6.30 11.59 7.47
C THR A 14 -5.61 12.94 7.54
N LEU A 15 -6.22 13.98 6.95
CA LEU A 15 -5.75 15.37 6.98
C LEU A 15 -6.41 16.20 8.09
N CYS A 16 -6.99 15.57 9.11
CA CYS A 16 -7.64 16.26 10.21
C CYS A 16 -6.70 17.22 10.94
N GLU A 17 -7.13 18.46 11.15
CA GLU A 17 -6.36 19.51 11.85
C GLU A 17 -6.15 19.21 13.34
N ALA A 18 -7.08 18.45 13.97
CA ALA A 18 -7.01 18.03 15.37
C ALA A 18 -7.20 16.53 15.52
N PRO A 19 -6.29 15.69 15.00
CA PRO A 19 -6.46 14.24 15.03
C PRO A 19 -6.26 13.70 16.45
N LYS A 20 -7.09 12.73 16.84
CA LYS A 20 -6.98 12.00 18.11
C LYS A 20 -6.67 10.54 17.80
N TYR A 21 -5.38 10.20 17.75
CA TYR A 21 -4.93 8.83 17.48
C TYR A 21 -4.85 8.02 18.76
N LEU A 22 -5.45 6.82 18.74
CA LEU A 22 -5.28 5.81 19.78
C LEU A 22 -3.81 5.36 19.84
N GLY A 23 -3.28 5.28 21.04
CA GLY A 23 -1.86 4.93 21.24
C GLY A 23 -0.88 6.09 21.12
N ALA A 24 -1.32 7.29 20.67
CA ALA A 24 -0.47 8.48 20.58
C ALA A 24 -1.00 9.67 21.39
N ARG A 25 -2.25 10.09 21.13
CA ARG A 25 -2.91 11.20 21.85
C ARG A 25 -4.02 10.75 22.78
N LEU A 26 -4.45 9.52 22.63
CA LEU A 26 -5.39 8.82 23.52
C LEU A 26 -4.75 7.49 23.92
N ASN A 27 -5.24 6.88 24.99
CA ASN A 27 -4.80 5.56 25.43
C ASN A 27 -4.98 4.54 24.30
N GLY A 28 -3.99 3.68 24.09
CA GLY A 28 -3.96 2.67 23.03
C GLY A 28 -4.39 1.28 23.49
N GLY A 29 -4.02 0.27 22.70
CA GLY A 29 -4.44 -1.12 22.86
C GLY A 29 -3.50 -2.00 23.72
N TYR A 30 -2.42 -1.45 24.32
CA TYR A 30 -1.60 -2.21 25.27
C TYR A 30 -2.27 -2.33 26.65
N SER A 31 -3.48 -2.89 26.67
CA SER A 31 -4.30 -3.06 27.87
C SER A 31 -5.33 -4.15 27.62
N SER A 32 -5.99 -4.64 28.70
CA SER A 32 -7.10 -5.59 28.58
C SER A 32 -8.35 -5.00 27.92
N HIS A 33 -8.49 -3.68 27.93
CA HIS A 33 -9.64 -2.96 27.36
C HIS A 33 -9.15 -1.65 26.74
N ILE A 34 -9.85 -1.22 25.69
CA ILE A 34 -9.62 0.07 25.01
C ILE A 34 -10.95 0.82 24.90
N ILE A 35 -10.91 2.12 25.16
CA ILE A 35 -12.07 2.99 24.93
C ILE A 35 -12.04 3.49 23.49
N ILE A 36 -13.05 3.12 22.72
CA ILE A 36 -13.22 3.60 21.35
C ILE A 36 -14.07 4.89 21.39
N PRO A 37 -13.61 5.99 20.79
CA PRO A 37 -14.29 7.28 20.87
C PRO A 37 -15.70 7.31 20.26
N HIS A 38 -15.99 6.44 19.30
CA HIS A 38 -17.28 6.32 18.64
C HIS A 38 -17.41 4.97 17.94
N GLU A 39 -18.59 4.38 17.92
CA GLU A 39 -18.90 3.08 17.30
C GLU A 39 -18.58 2.99 15.82
N ARG A 40 -18.59 4.10 15.07
CA ARG A 40 -18.22 4.15 13.66
C ARG A 40 -16.80 3.68 13.35
N TYR A 41 -15.92 3.61 14.36
CA TYR A 41 -14.57 3.07 14.24
C TYR A 41 -14.50 1.56 14.44
N LEU A 42 -15.62 0.94 14.76
CA LEU A 42 -15.73 -0.51 14.86
C LEU A 42 -16.20 -1.06 13.51
N VAL A 43 -15.31 -1.78 12.84
CA VAL A 43 -15.61 -2.40 11.55
C VAL A 43 -15.85 -3.89 11.77
N PRO A 44 -17.03 -4.43 11.40
CA PRO A 44 -17.26 -5.86 11.44
C PRO A 44 -16.30 -6.61 10.52
N TYR A 45 -15.59 -7.60 11.02
CA TYR A 45 -14.64 -8.42 10.25
C TYR A 45 -15.23 -9.78 9.83
N GLY A 46 -16.55 -9.97 10.01
CA GLY A 46 -17.28 -11.14 9.55
C GLY A 46 -16.84 -12.43 10.25
N LYS A 47 -16.45 -13.43 9.43
CA LYS A 47 -16.01 -14.76 9.92
C LYS A 47 -14.47 -14.89 9.99
N LEU A 48 -13.72 -13.81 9.76
CA LEU A 48 -12.27 -13.86 9.87
C LEU A 48 -11.82 -14.08 11.31
N ASP A 49 -10.71 -14.78 11.48
CA ASP A 49 -10.05 -14.83 12.78
C ASP A 49 -9.59 -13.42 13.19
N PRO A 50 -9.84 -12.96 14.43
CA PRO A 50 -9.46 -11.62 14.86
C PRO A 50 -7.97 -11.29 14.71
N ALA A 51 -7.09 -12.27 14.97
CA ALA A 51 -5.65 -12.09 14.84
C ALA A 51 -5.23 -11.90 13.38
N GLN A 52 -5.93 -12.55 12.45
CA GLN A 52 -5.73 -12.39 11.01
C GLN A 52 -6.35 -11.08 10.48
N ALA A 53 -7.47 -10.64 11.05
CA ALA A 53 -8.16 -9.43 10.63
C ALA A 53 -7.47 -8.14 11.11
N ALA A 54 -6.85 -8.15 12.29
CA ALA A 54 -6.25 -6.97 12.92
C ALA A 54 -5.24 -6.21 12.03
N PRO A 55 -4.31 -6.86 11.30
CA PRO A 55 -3.36 -6.16 10.42
C PRO A 55 -4.04 -5.35 9.32
N TYR A 56 -5.23 -5.74 8.85
CA TYR A 56 -5.92 -5.02 7.78
C TYR A 56 -6.36 -3.61 8.16
N ALA A 57 -6.57 -3.36 9.44
CA ALA A 57 -6.93 -2.02 9.94
C ALA A 57 -5.79 -0.99 9.79
N CYS A 58 -4.57 -1.42 9.56
CA CYS A 58 -3.40 -0.57 9.32
C CYS A 58 -2.77 -0.86 7.96
N SER A 59 -2.04 -1.99 7.82
CA SER A 59 -1.31 -2.31 6.59
C SER A 59 -2.22 -2.55 5.39
N GLY A 60 -3.37 -3.20 5.58
CA GLY A 60 -4.36 -3.37 4.51
C GLY A 60 -4.95 -2.05 4.04
N LEU A 61 -5.37 -1.18 4.98
CA LEU A 61 -5.90 0.15 4.66
C LEU A 61 -4.87 1.04 3.97
N THR A 62 -3.61 0.99 4.41
CA THR A 62 -2.50 1.74 3.81
C THR A 62 -2.29 1.31 2.35
N SER A 63 -2.20 0.00 2.11
CA SER A 63 -2.05 -0.55 0.75
C SER A 63 -3.23 -0.23 -0.14
N TYR A 64 -4.46 -0.38 0.36
CA TYR A 64 -5.68 -0.03 -0.36
C TYR A 64 -5.70 1.45 -0.75
N SER A 65 -5.38 2.34 0.19
CA SER A 65 -5.34 3.78 -0.05
C SER A 65 -4.29 4.17 -1.09
N ALA A 66 -3.12 3.52 -1.06
CA ALA A 66 -2.06 3.74 -2.04
C ALA A 66 -2.49 3.28 -3.45
N LEU A 67 -3.05 2.08 -3.57
CA LEU A 67 -3.55 1.55 -4.84
C LEU A 67 -4.63 2.44 -5.45
N LYS A 68 -5.56 2.95 -4.63
CA LYS A 68 -6.63 3.87 -5.09
C LYS A 68 -6.12 5.21 -5.63
N LYS A 69 -4.88 5.59 -5.38
CA LYS A 69 -4.28 6.82 -5.93
C LYS A 69 -3.75 6.63 -7.36
N ILE A 70 -3.53 5.40 -7.78
CA ILE A 70 -3.14 5.09 -9.17
C ILE A 70 -4.42 5.15 -10.03
N PRO A 71 -4.43 5.86 -11.17
CA PRO A 71 -5.51 5.81 -12.14
C PRO A 71 -5.77 4.40 -12.64
N LYS A 72 -6.96 4.18 -13.23
CA LYS A 72 -7.31 2.88 -13.81
C LYS A 72 -6.28 2.48 -14.86
N THR A 73 -5.85 1.22 -14.82
CA THR A 73 -4.78 0.68 -15.68
C THR A 73 -5.34 -0.30 -16.72
N GLU A 74 -4.58 -0.51 -17.78
CA GLU A 74 -4.89 -1.49 -18.83
C GLU A 74 -4.25 -2.85 -18.52
N ASN A 75 -4.75 -3.93 -19.16
CA ASN A 75 -4.30 -5.31 -18.91
C ASN A 75 -2.83 -5.58 -19.30
N ASP A 76 -2.24 -4.78 -20.18
CA ASP A 76 -0.85 -4.91 -20.61
C ASP A 76 0.12 -4.02 -19.82
N GLU A 77 -0.39 -3.22 -18.92
CA GLU A 77 0.37 -2.36 -18.03
C GLU A 77 0.83 -3.07 -16.76
N PHE A 78 1.76 -2.43 -16.07
CA PHE A 78 2.31 -2.91 -14.81
C PHE A 78 2.16 -1.86 -13.71
N ILE A 79 1.93 -2.35 -12.50
CA ILE A 79 2.13 -1.59 -11.27
C ILE A 79 3.30 -2.23 -10.51
N VAL A 80 4.28 -1.40 -10.17
CA VAL A 80 5.45 -1.82 -9.38
C VAL A 80 5.22 -1.52 -7.92
N LEU A 81 5.43 -2.52 -7.07
CA LEU A 81 5.42 -2.38 -5.62
C LEU A 81 6.86 -2.51 -5.13
N ILE A 82 7.41 -1.44 -4.56
CA ILE A 82 8.74 -1.43 -3.96
C ILE A 82 8.60 -1.73 -2.47
N GLY A 83 9.19 -2.83 -2.03
CA GLY A 83 9.07 -3.37 -0.69
C GLY A 83 7.96 -4.41 -0.53
N ALA A 84 8.32 -5.66 -0.26
CA ALA A 84 7.43 -6.81 -0.04
C ALA A 84 7.33 -7.21 1.45
N GLY A 85 7.39 -6.23 2.36
CA GLY A 85 7.06 -6.41 3.77
C GLY A 85 5.56 -6.57 4.01
N GLY A 86 5.11 -6.45 5.26
CA GLY A 86 3.69 -6.63 5.60
C GLY A 86 2.73 -5.72 4.83
N VAL A 87 3.10 -4.45 4.59
CA VAL A 87 2.29 -3.51 3.79
C VAL A 87 2.31 -3.91 2.31
N GLY A 88 3.50 -4.17 1.74
CA GLY A 88 3.63 -4.55 0.33
C GLY A 88 2.93 -5.87 0.00
N THR A 89 2.96 -6.86 0.89
CA THR A 89 2.22 -8.12 0.73
C THR A 89 0.72 -7.88 0.64
N ASN A 90 0.16 -7.01 1.48
CA ASN A 90 -1.25 -6.60 1.34
C ASN A 90 -1.51 -5.89 0.00
N GLY A 91 -0.55 -5.09 -0.48
CA GLY A 91 -0.63 -4.47 -1.82
C GLY A 91 -0.72 -5.50 -2.94
N ILE A 92 0.09 -6.57 -2.89
CA ILE A 92 0.04 -7.67 -3.86
C ILE A 92 -1.34 -8.34 -3.87
N LEU A 93 -1.87 -8.66 -2.70
CA LEU A 93 -3.15 -9.35 -2.56
C LEU A 93 -4.35 -8.48 -2.99
N LEU A 94 -4.30 -7.17 -2.74
CA LEU A 94 -5.40 -6.25 -3.03
C LEU A 94 -5.41 -5.76 -4.48
N LEU A 95 -4.25 -5.66 -5.14
CA LEU A 95 -4.11 -5.05 -6.46
C LEU A 95 -5.05 -5.69 -7.51
N PRO A 96 -5.18 -7.03 -7.62
CA PRO A 96 -6.05 -7.64 -8.62
C PRO A 96 -7.54 -7.34 -8.44
N HIS A 97 -7.95 -6.84 -7.28
CA HIS A 97 -9.34 -6.43 -7.00
C HIS A 97 -9.61 -4.96 -7.35
N ILE A 98 -8.58 -4.20 -7.70
CA ILE A 98 -8.66 -2.75 -7.94
C ILE A 98 -8.22 -2.39 -9.35
N HIS A 99 -7.21 -3.08 -9.87
CA HIS A 99 -6.57 -2.82 -11.16
C HIS A 99 -6.45 -4.10 -11.99
N ASP A 100 -6.50 -3.95 -13.31
CA ASP A 100 -6.26 -5.02 -14.28
C ASP A 100 -4.76 -5.20 -14.61
N ALA A 101 -3.90 -4.31 -14.12
CA ALA A 101 -2.46 -4.34 -14.34
C ALA A 101 -1.78 -5.56 -13.73
N LYS A 102 -0.67 -5.97 -14.33
CA LYS A 102 0.21 -7.01 -13.80
C LYS A 102 1.12 -6.45 -12.71
N ILE A 103 1.48 -7.30 -11.75
CA ILE A 103 2.27 -6.90 -10.58
C ILE A 103 3.75 -7.18 -10.82
N ILE A 104 4.58 -6.15 -10.66
CA ILE A 104 6.03 -6.29 -10.46
C ILE A 104 6.33 -5.96 -9.00
N VAL A 105 7.15 -6.78 -8.35
CA VAL A 105 7.64 -6.52 -6.99
C VAL A 105 9.15 -6.30 -7.02
N VAL A 106 9.60 -5.26 -6.30
CA VAL A 106 11.02 -4.99 -6.09
C VAL A 106 11.33 -5.06 -4.59
N ASP A 107 12.20 -5.96 -4.20
CA ASP A 107 12.70 -6.08 -2.82
C ASP A 107 14.15 -6.62 -2.84
N THR A 108 14.98 -6.15 -1.91
CA THR A 108 16.37 -6.63 -1.77
C THR A 108 16.44 -8.06 -1.22
N ASP A 109 15.44 -8.49 -0.45
CA ASP A 109 15.39 -9.80 0.19
C ASP A 109 14.84 -10.86 -0.77
N PRO A 110 15.65 -11.90 -1.13
CA PRO A 110 15.19 -12.96 -2.03
C PRO A 110 14.03 -13.78 -1.47
N VAL A 111 13.94 -13.96 -0.15
CA VAL A 111 12.83 -14.69 0.49
C VAL A 111 11.53 -13.93 0.32
N LYS A 112 11.55 -12.61 0.48
CA LYS A 112 10.35 -11.77 0.24
C LYS A 112 9.95 -11.76 -1.23
N ARG A 113 10.91 -11.77 -2.16
CA ARG A 113 10.61 -11.88 -3.59
C ARG A 113 9.93 -13.21 -3.93
N GLU A 114 10.37 -14.32 -3.34
CA GLU A 114 9.73 -15.62 -3.54
C GLU A 114 8.32 -15.68 -2.95
N ASN A 115 8.14 -15.15 -1.75
CA ASN A 115 6.82 -14.99 -1.15
C ASN A 115 5.90 -14.11 -2.02
N ALA A 116 6.43 -13.06 -2.62
CA ALA A 116 5.67 -12.19 -3.53
C ALA A 116 5.19 -12.95 -4.78
N ARG A 117 6.04 -13.80 -5.38
CA ARG A 117 5.65 -14.68 -6.50
C ARG A 117 4.50 -15.61 -6.10
N SER A 118 4.62 -16.26 -4.95
CA SER A 118 3.60 -17.16 -4.41
C SER A 118 2.26 -16.46 -4.15
N ASN A 119 2.28 -15.14 -3.91
CA ASN A 119 1.10 -14.31 -3.70
C ASN A 119 0.57 -13.62 -4.97
N GLY A 120 1.10 -13.94 -6.16
CA GLY A 120 0.55 -13.49 -7.44
C GLY A 120 1.35 -12.39 -8.15
N ALA A 121 2.53 -12.00 -7.67
CA ALA A 121 3.40 -11.11 -8.42
C ALA A 121 3.92 -11.79 -9.71
N LYS A 122 3.75 -11.13 -10.85
CA LYS A 122 4.15 -11.65 -12.16
C LYS A 122 5.66 -11.67 -12.32
N HIS A 123 6.34 -10.62 -11.84
CA HIS A 123 7.78 -10.48 -11.85
C HIS A 123 8.26 -10.00 -10.48
N CYS A 124 9.42 -10.48 -10.05
CA CYS A 124 10.04 -10.08 -8.79
C CYS A 124 11.53 -9.89 -9.02
N PHE A 125 12.06 -8.73 -8.69
CA PHE A 125 13.41 -8.29 -8.95
C PHE A 125 14.10 -7.74 -7.70
N SER A 126 15.42 -7.77 -7.66
CA SER A 126 16.18 -6.82 -6.85
C SER A 126 16.13 -5.42 -7.50
N PRO A 127 16.52 -4.35 -6.79
CA PRO A 127 16.62 -3.03 -7.42
C PRO A 127 17.51 -3.01 -8.67
N GLU A 128 18.63 -3.73 -8.64
CA GLU A 128 19.59 -3.83 -9.72
C GLU A 128 18.98 -4.60 -10.91
N GLU A 129 18.40 -5.78 -10.64
CA GLU A 129 17.72 -6.59 -11.65
C GLU A 129 16.57 -5.82 -12.32
N MET A 130 15.83 -4.97 -11.58
CA MET A 130 14.76 -4.14 -12.14
C MET A 130 15.30 -3.17 -13.17
N LEU A 131 16.44 -2.53 -12.90
CA LEU A 131 17.07 -1.58 -13.83
C LEU A 131 17.63 -2.29 -15.07
N GLU A 132 18.25 -3.46 -14.90
CA GLU A 132 18.79 -4.27 -16.00
C GLU A 132 17.70 -4.74 -16.97
N ASN A 133 16.51 -5.08 -16.44
CA ASN A 133 15.37 -5.55 -17.24
C ASN A 133 14.38 -4.43 -17.63
N LEU A 134 14.69 -3.16 -17.37
CA LEU A 134 13.75 -2.05 -17.58
C LEU A 134 13.24 -1.94 -19.03
N ASN A 135 14.06 -2.29 -20.00
CA ASN A 135 13.70 -2.24 -21.42
C ASN A 135 12.48 -3.13 -21.76
N ASP A 136 12.28 -4.24 -21.06
CA ASP A 136 11.16 -5.15 -21.27
C ASP A 136 9.81 -4.53 -20.84
N PHE A 137 9.88 -3.52 -19.98
CA PHE A 137 8.73 -2.83 -19.38
C PHE A 137 8.61 -1.37 -19.84
N ASN A 138 9.45 -0.94 -20.79
CA ASN A 138 9.50 0.46 -21.22
C ASN A 138 8.13 0.98 -21.67
N GLY A 139 7.69 2.09 -21.09
CA GLY A 139 6.41 2.71 -21.38
C GLY A 139 5.18 1.98 -20.83
N LYS A 140 5.34 0.88 -20.08
CA LYS A 140 4.24 0.06 -19.56
C LYS A 140 4.04 0.15 -18.04
N ILE A 141 4.95 0.76 -17.28
CA ILE A 141 4.82 0.91 -15.83
C ILE A 141 3.92 2.11 -15.54
N ALA A 142 2.64 1.86 -15.37
CA ALA A 142 1.62 2.89 -15.15
C ALA A 142 1.66 3.49 -13.75
N GLY A 143 2.09 2.70 -12.77
CA GLY A 143 2.17 3.14 -11.39
C GLY A 143 3.31 2.50 -10.62
N VAL A 144 3.86 3.24 -9.66
CA VAL A 144 4.84 2.73 -8.70
C VAL A 144 4.37 3.10 -7.29
N ILE A 145 4.33 2.13 -6.40
CA ILE A 145 4.05 2.36 -4.98
C ILE A 145 5.30 1.98 -4.18
N ASP A 146 5.86 2.96 -3.49
CA ASP A 146 7.03 2.78 -2.65
C ASP A 146 6.62 2.66 -1.18
N PHE A 147 6.65 1.44 -0.65
CA PHE A 147 6.38 1.12 0.75
C PHE A 147 7.64 1.19 1.64
N VAL A 148 8.78 1.53 1.08
CA VAL A 148 10.06 1.66 1.81
C VAL A 148 10.35 3.12 2.17
N GLY A 149 10.14 4.05 1.24
CA GLY A 149 10.17 5.49 1.48
C GLY A 149 11.55 6.06 1.79
N ASN A 150 12.56 5.73 0.99
CA ASN A 150 13.90 6.34 1.10
C ASN A 150 14.37 6.92 -0.25
N GLU A 151 15.48 7.66 -0.22
CA GLU A 151 16.03 8.32 -1.40
C GLU A 151 16.30 7.34 -2.57
N LYS A 152 16.86 6.16 -2.27
CA LYS A 152 17.19 5.16 -3.31
C LYS A 152 15.93 4.62 -3.96
N THR A 153 14.90 4.31 -3.17
CA THR A 153 13.64 3.78 -3.69
C THR A 153 12.82 4.83 -4.42
N ALA A 154 12.85 6.08 -3.96
CA ALA A 154 12.21 7.20 -4.66
C ALA A 154 12.87 7.46 -6.03
N ASN A 155 14.22 7.45 -6.09
CA ASN A 155 14.95 7.57 -7.35
C ASN A 155 14.68 6.40 -8.31
N LEU A 156 14.61 5.18 -7.78
CA LEU A 156 14.22 4.01 -8.57
C LEU A 156 12.82 4.21 -9.15
N ALA A 157 11.84 4.60 -8.33
CA ALA A 157 10.46 4.83 -8.78
C ALA A 157 10.39 5.85 -9.93
N LEU A 158 11.12 6.96 -9.82
CA LEU A 158 11.21 8.00 -10.86
C LEU A 158 11.83 7.47 -12.15
N SER A 159 12.84 6.58 -12.07
CA SER A 159 13.55 6.07 -13.24
C SER A 159 12.76 5.03 -14.04
N ILE A 160 11.79 4.34 -13.41
CA ILE A 160 11.09 3.21 -14.02
C ILE A 160 9.65 3.54 -14.46
N VAL A 161 9.01 4.53 -13.86
CA VAL A 161 7.63 4.90 -14.19
C VAL A 161 7.53 5.46 -15.62
N LYS A 162 6.45 5.12 -16.34
CA LYS A 162 6.20 5.69 -17.67
C LYS A 162 5.88 7.19 -17.62
N LYS A 163 6.03 7.90 -18.73
CA LYS A 163 5.57 9.29 -18.86
C LYS A 163 4.06 9.37 -18.56
N GLY A 164 3.67 10.27 -17.66
CA GLY A 164 2.29 10.40 -17.20
C GLY A 164 1.85 9.33 -16.22
N GLY A 165 2.72 8.43 -15.76
CA GLY A 165 2.45 7.47 -14.72
C GLY A 165 2.42 8.11 -13.33
N THR A 166 1.98 7.36 -12.33
CA THR A 166 1.78 7.84 -10.96
C THR A 166 2.76 7.16 -10.00
N ILE A 167 3.39 7.95 -9.14
CA ILE A 167 4.19 7.44 -8.02
C ILE A 167 3.48 7.79 -6.72
N VAL A 168 3.40 6.81 -5.82
CA VAL A 168 2.87 6.96 -4.45
C VAL A 168 3.97 6.53 -3.47
N ILE A 169 4.31 7.39 -2.52
CA ILE A 169 5.30 7.15 -1.47
C ILE A 169 4.62 7.22 -0.11
#